data_e84c14767877248e0fdc961bfe8daaf2
#
_entry.id   e84c14767877248e0fdc961bfe8daaf2
#
_cell.length_a   1.000
_cell.length_b   1.000
_cell.length_c   1.000
_cell.angle_alpha   90.00
_cell.angle_beta   90.00
_cell.angle_gamma   90.00
#
_symmetry.space_group_name_H-M   'P 1'
#
loop_
_entity.id
_entity.type
_entity.pdbx_description
1 polymer ?
#
loop_
_entity_poly.entity_id
_entity_poly.type
_entity_poly.pdbx_seq_one_letter_code
_entity_poly.pdbx_strand_id
1 'polypeptide(L)'
;MTSLRDILKLIRPINALIVFATLMVVRLILFQYYNPFKIQPSIDAADYFLMMVTGMLILGAGNVINDIIDVDIDRLNKPRKALIPRRVSIRLAWVVYFSLNILALIFSVYLILKYQVGWYIFMPFCAILLLYVYSRWLKKKFFIGNLVIALLCGVLGLVGFWVEMDNIHTIKELSDKDYTMILYSAGSIFIFSFLLVLARELIKDCEDMVGDRSAG
;
A
#
# COMPACT_ATOMS: atom_id res chain seq x y z
N MET A 1 -26.13 3.67 -15.51
CA MET A 1 -24.78 3.86 -16.08
C MET A 1 -23.79 4.03 -14.93
N THR A 2 -22.68 3.32 -14.95
CA THR A 2 -21.59 3.49 -13.95
C THR A 2 -20.90 4.82 -14.22
N SER A 3 -20.75 5.66 -13.19
CA SER A 3 -20.04 6.94 -13.32
C SER A 3 -18.56 6.78 -12.94
N LEU A 4 -17.69 7.67 -13.44
CA LEU A 4 -16.29 7.75 -13.02
C LEU A 4 -16.17 7.89 -11.48
N ARG A 5 -17.10 8.64 -10.88
CA ARG A 5 -17.17 8.81 -9.42
C ARG A 5 -17.39 7.48 -8.68
N ASP A 6 -18.14 6.55 -9.26
CA ASP A 6 -18.38 5.24 -8.64
C ASP A 6 -17.10 4.37 -8.69
N ILE A 7 -16.33 4.44 -9.78
CA ILE A 7 -15.03 3.76 -9.90
C ILE A 7 -14.02 4.36 -8.91
N LEU A 8 -13.95 5.69 -8.81
CA LEU A 8 -13.08 6.35 -7.83
C LEU A 8 -13.43 5.97 -6.39
N LYS A 9 -14.73 5.86 -6.06
CA LYS A 9 -15.15 5.39 -4.74
C LYS A 9 -14.71 3.96 -4.45
N LEU A 10 -14.74 3.09 -5.46
CA LEU A 10 -14.30 1.70 -5.35
C LEU A 10 -12.79 1.61 -5.06
N ILE A 11 -11.98 2.43 -5.73
CA ILE A 11 -10.52 2.49 -5.56
C ILE A 11 -10.13 3.09 -4.20
N ARG A 12 -10.98 3.93 -3.58
CA ARG A 12 -10.73 4.64 -2.32
C ARG A 12 -9.48 5.53 -2.37
N PRO A 13 -9.46 6.60 -3.18
CA PRO A 13 -8.27 7.41 -3.44
C PRO A 13 -7.65 8.04 -2.18
N ILE A 14 -8.43 8.31 -1.14
CA ILE A 14 -7.92 8.84 0.14
C ILE A 14 -6.94 7.84 0.78
N ASN A 15 -7.24 6.53 0.75
CA ASN A 15 -6.32 5.51 1.25
C ASN A 15 -5.04 5.46 0.39
N ALA A 16 -5.17 5.64 -0.93
CA ALA A 16 -4.03 5.68 -1.83
C ALA A 16 -3.12 6.90 -1.57
N LEU A 17 -3.68 8.05 -1.19
CA LEU A 17 -2.91 9.22 -0.79
C LEU A 17 -2.08 8.98 0.48
N ILE A 18 -2.50 8.12 1.39
CA ILE A 18 -1.72 7.74 2.58
C ILE A 18 -0.44 7.03 2.15
N VAL A 19 -0.52 6.08 1.19
CA VAL A 19 0.65 5.40 0.62
C VAL A 19 1.62 6.42 0.01
N PHE A 20 1.08 7.33 -0.79
CA PHE A 20 1.87 8.39 -1.41
C PHE A 20 2.58 9.26 -0.36
N ALA A 21 1.82 9.73 0.65
CA ALA A 21 2.36 10.57 1.71
C ALA A 21 3.45 9.83 2.54
N THR A 22 3.25 8.55 2.84
CA THR A 22 4.24 7.73 3.57
C THR A 22 5.55 7.67 2.80
N LEU A 23 5.53 7.31 1.51
CA LEU A 23 6.72 7.23 0.70
C LEU A 23 7.37 8.61 0.46
N MET A 24 6.55 9.67 0.33
CA MET A 24 7.07 11.04 0.24
C MET A 24 7.83 11.45 1.52
N VAL A 25 7.28 11.15 2.70
CA VAL A 25 7.96 11.43 3.97
C VAL A 25 9.28 10.67 4.07
N VAL A 26 9.30 9.39 3.68
CA VAL A 26 10.54 8.60 3.60
C VAL A 26 11.57 9.28 2.71
N ARG A 27 11.16 9.71 1.51
CA ARG A 27 12.06 10.41 0.57
C ARG A 27 12.61 11.72 1.14
N LEU A 28 11.77 12.50 1.82
CA LEU A 28 12.19 13.75 2.46
C LEU A 28 13.20 13.52 3.59
N ILE A 29 12.99 12.49 4.41
CA ILE A 29 13.93 12.11 5.47
C ILE A 29 15.27 11.71 4.84
N LEU A 30 15.28 10.84 3.86
CA LEU A 30 16.51 10.42 3.19
C LEU A 30 17.22 11.58 2.51
N PHE A 31 16.49 12.50 1.88
CA PHE A 31 17.06 13.68 1.24
C PHE A 31 17.79 14.58 2.24
N GLN A 32 17.32 14.65 3.48
CA GLN A 32 17.98 15.37 4.56
C GLN A 32 19.37 14.79 4.88
N TYR A 33 19.55 13.47 4.78
CA TYR A 33 20.85 12.82 4.97
C TYR A 33 21.75 12.90 3.74
N TYR A 34 21.17 12.88 2.54
CA TYR A 34 21.94 12.96 1.28
C TYR A 34 22.57 14.34 1.05
N ASN A 35 21.84 15.40 1.34
CA ASN A 35 22.23 16.76 1.00
C ASN A 35 23.55 17.22 1.64
N PRO A 36 23.83 16.98 2.95
CA PRO A 36 25.11 17.34 3.55
C PRO A 36 26.33 16.69 2.92
N PHE A 37 26.17 15.46 2.41
CA PHE A 37 27.25 14.65 1.85
C PHE A 37 27.32 14.71 0.32
N LYS A 38 26.43 15.49 -0.35
CA LYS A 38 26.31 15.56 -1.82
C LYS A 38 26.10 14.19 -2.49
N ILE A 39 25.41 13.30 -1.82
CA ILE A 39 25.15 11.96 -2.28
C ILE A 39 24.02 12.00 -3.29
N GLN A 40 24.18 11.29 -4.41
CA GLN A 40 23.12 11.13 -5.39
C GLN A 40 22.17 10.00 -4.94
N PRO A 41 20.84 10.24 -4.99
CA PRO A 41 19.88 9.19 -4.72
C PRO A 41 20.04 7.99 -5.67
N SER A 42 19.75 6.77 -5.20
CA SER A 42 19.78 5.55 -6.02
C SER A 42 18.76 5.58 -7.16
N ILE A 43 17.67 6.30 -6.97
CA ILE A 43 16.56 6.40 -7.90
C ILE A 43 16.23 7.88 -8.19
N ASP A 44 16.03 8.21 -9.46
CA ASP A 44 15.63 9.54 -9.88
C ASP A 44 14.30 9.96 -9.25
N ALA A 45 14.08 11.27 -9.10
CA ALA A 45 12.85 11.78 -8.50
C ALA A 45 11.58 11.38 -9.28
N ALA A 46 11.64 11.33 -10.60
CA ALA A 46 10.53 10.91 -11.46
C ALA A 46 10.22 9.42 -11.28
N ASP A 47 11.24 8.57 -11.16
CA ASP A 47 11.07 7.14 -10.98
C ASP A 47 10.65 6.78 -9.55
N TYR A 48 11.11 7.54 -8.56
CA TYR A 48 10.58 7.42 -7.21
C TYR A 48 9.09 7.79 -7.15
N PHE A 49 8.70 8.84 -7.86
CA PHE A 49 7.28 9.18 -8.02
C PHE A 49 6.50 8.03 -8.70
N LEU A 50 7.07 7.41 -9.73
CA LEU A 50 6.47 6.25 -10.39
C LEU A 50 6.31 5.06 -9.42
N MET A 51 7.28 4.84 -8.54
CA MET A 51 7.20 3.84 -7.47
C MET A 51 6.05 4.16 -6.48
N MET A 52 5.89 5.43 -6.09
CA MET A 52 4.76 5.85 -5.25
C MET A 52 3.43 5.58 -5.94
N VAL A 53 3.30 5.90 -7.22
CA VAL A 53 2.10 5.62 -8.02
C VAL A 53 1.84 4.10 -8.11
N THR A 54 2.88 3.30 -8.27
CA THR A 54 2.78 1.83 -8.25
C THR A 54 2.14 1.33 -6.95
N GLY A 55 2.61 1.82 -5.80
CA GLY A 55 2.01 1.50 -4.50
C GLY A 55 0.53 1.91 -4.39
N MET A 56 0.18 3.09 -4.91
CA MET A 56 -1.22 3.57 -4.95
C MET A 56 -2.11 2.65 -5.81
N LEU A 57 -1.63 2.20 -6.96
CA LEU A 57 -2.36 1.30 -7.87
C LEU A 57 -2.62 -0.05 -7.21
N ILE A 58 -1.61 -0.63 -6.55
CA ILE A 58 -1.72 -1.90 -5.84
C ILE A 58 -2.72 -1.81 -4.68
N LEU A 59 -2.65 -0.74 -3.88
CA LEU A 59 -3.62 -0.53 -2.80
C LEU A 59 -5.05 -0.33 -3.35
N GLY A 60 -5.19 0.43 -4.43
CA GLY A 60 -6.46 0.61 -5.13
C GLY A 60 -7.04 -0.72 -5.60
N ALA A 61 -6.21 -1.56 -6.23
CA ALA A 61 -6.60 -2.92 -6.63
C ALA A 61 -6.98 -3.79 -5.42
N GLY A 62 -6.24 -3.68 -4.30
CA GLY A 62 -6.56 -4.35 -3.03
C GLY A 62 -7.95 -3.98 -2.49
N ASN A 63 -8.35 -2.71 -2.58
CA ASN A 63 -9.71 -2.27 -2.22
C ASN A 63 -10.76 -2.88 -3.15
N VAL A 64 -10.49 -2.89 -4.46
CA VAL A 64 -11.41 -3.44 -5.46
C VAL A 64 -11.63 -4.94 -5.27
N ILE A 65 -10.57 -5.74 -5.08
CA ILE A 65 -10.70 -7.19 -4.88
C ILE A 65 -11.44 -7.50 -3.56
N ASN A 66 -11.22 -6.69 -2.52
CA ASN A 66 -11.95 -6.82 -1.28
C ASN A 66 -13.46 -6.63 -1.47
N ASP A 67 -13.87 -5.56 -2.17
CA ASP A 67 -15.28 -5.30 -2.46
C ASP A 67 -15.91 -6.36 -3.42
N ILE A 68 -15.12 -6.95 -4.35
CA ILE A 68 -15.57 -8.06 -5.20
C ILE A 68 -15.87 -9.31 -4.36
N ILE A 69 -15.00 -9.66 -3.43
CA ILE A 69 -15.14 -10.87 -2.61
C ILE A 69 -16.25 -10.71 -1.57
N ASP A 70 -16.49 -9.48 -1.10
CA ASP A 70 -17.50 -9.16 -0.10
C ASP A 70 -18.90 -8.90 -0.65
N VAL A 71 -19.12 -9.01 -1.95
CA VAL A 71 -20.42 -8.64 -2.59
C VAL A 71 -21.63 -9.20 -1.86
N ASP A 72 -21.62 -10.48 -1.48
CA ASP A 72 -22.77 -11.12 -0.84
C ASP A 72 -22.95 -10.66 0.61
N ILE A 73 -21.86 -10.48 1.33
CA ILE A 73 -21.85 -9.99 2.72
C ILE A 73 -22.30 -8.53 2.76
N ASP A 74 -21.77 -7.71 1.87
CA ASP A 74 -22.08 -6.27 1.81
C ASP A 74 -23.54 -6.02 1.39
N ARG A 75 -24.13 -6.89 0.57
CA ARG A 75 -25.56 -6.83 0.22
C ARG A 75 -26.44 -7.02 1.44
N LEU A 76 -26.05 -7.85 2.38
CA LEU A 76 -26.80 -8.13 3.60
C LEU A 76 -26.57 -7.03 4.65
N ASN A 77 -25.32 -6.72 4.95
CA ASN A 77 -24.96 -5.86 6.07
C ASN A 77 -25.05 -4.36 5.74
N LYS A 78 -24.71 -3.97 4.51
CA LYS A 78 -24.62 -2.55 4.11
C LYS A 78 -25.28 -2.28 2.73
N PRO A 79 -26.56 -2.63 2.50
CA PRO A 79 -27.18 -2.62 1.17
C PRO A 79 -27.19 -1.25 0.50
N ARG A 80 -27.21 -0.17 1.27
CA ARG A 80 -27.21 1.20 0.75
C ARG A 80 -25.82 1.71 0.39
N LYS A 81 -24.74 1.15 0.99
CA LYS A 81 -23.34 1.58 0.80
C LYS A 81 -22.61 0.72 -0.21
N ALA A 82 -23.04 -0.55 -0.43
CA ALA A 82 -22.43 -1.47 -1.38
C ALA A 82 -22.43 -0.88 -2.81
N LEU A 83 -21.24 -0.79 -3.41
CA LEU A 83 -21.07 -0.29 -4.77
C LEU A 83 -21.32 -1.39 -5.80
N ILE A 84 -20.91 -2.60 -5.51
CA ILE A 84 -21.07 -3.79 -6.35
C ILE A 84 -22.27 -4.61 -5.83
N PRO A 85 -23.17 -5.04 -6.70
CA PRO A 85 -23.31 -4.77 -8.14
C PRO A 85 -24.19 -3.56 -8.46
N ARG A 86 -24.62 -2.80 -7.47
CA ARG A 86 -25.67 -1.76 -7.61
C ARG A 86 -25.27 -0.62 -8.54
N ARG A 87 -24.02 -0.15 -8.46
CA ARG A 87 -23.50 0.98 -9.24
C ARG A 87 -22.39 0.55 -10.21
N VAL A 88 -21.59 -0.43 -9.81
CA VAL A 88 -20.50 -0.99 -10.60
C VAL A 88 -20.79 -2.47 -10.82
N SER A 89 -20.85 -2.90 -12.09
CA SER A 89 -21.02 -4.31 -12.38
C SER A 89 -19.81 -5.12 -11.93
N ILE A 90 -20.01 -6.37 -11.52
CA ILE A 90 -18.93 -7.25 -11.08
C ILE A 90 -17.88 -7.46 -12.19
N ARG A 91 -18.31 -7.50 -13.46
CA ARG A 91 -17.40 -7.60 -14.62
C ARG A 91 -16.49 -6.37 -14.70
N LEU A 92 -17.06 -5.18 -14.56
CA LEU A 92 -16.29 -3.93 -14.59
C LEU A 92 -15.33 -3.84 -13.39
N ALA A 93 -15.74 -4.29 -12.20
CA ALA A 93 -14.88 -4.34 -11.04
C ALA A 93 -13.64 -5.24 -11.27
N TRP A 94 -13.82 -6.42 -11.89
CA TRP A 94 -12.70 -7.27 -12.29
C TRP A 94 -11.79 -6.60 -13.33
N VAL A 95 -12.36 -5.92 -14.32
CA VAL A 95 -11.57 -5.15 -15.29
C VAL A 95 -10.73 -4.09 -14.59
N VAL A 96 -11.32 -3.32 -13.67
CA VAL A 96 -10.59 -2.30 -12.89
C VAL A 96 -9.47 -2.95 -12.07
N TYR A 97 -9.75 -4.06 -11.37
CA TYR A 97 -8.77 -4.81 -10.59
C TYR A 97 -7.54 -5.21 -11.42
N PHE A 98 -7.79 -5.89 -12.55
CA PHE A 98 -6.69 -6.32 -13.42
C PHE A 98 -5.95 -5.16 -14.06
N SER A 99 -6.66 -4.12 -14.50
CA SER A 99 -6.03 -2.93 -15.11
C SER A 99 -5.08 -2.23 -14.14
N LEU A 100 -5.46 -2.06 -12.88
CA LEU A 100 -4.61 -1.44 -11.86
C LEU A 100 -3.36 -2.28 -11.59
N ASN A 101 -3.51 -3.61 -11.44
CA ASN A 101 -2.37 -4.50 -11.19
C ASN A 101 -1.44 -4.60 -12.41
N ILE A 102 -1.98 -4.70 -13.63
CA ILE A 102 -1.18 -4.74 -14.85
C ILE A 102 -0.37 -3.45 -15.01
N LEU A 103 -0.99 -2.29 -14.78
CA LEU A 103 -0.30 -1.01 -14.85
C LEU A 103 0.81 -0.91 -13.80
N ALA A 104 0.56 -1.37 -12.56
CA ALA A 104 1.56 -1.42 -11.52
C ALA A 104 2.75 -2.32 -11.90
N LEU A 105 2.49 -3.49 -12.50
CA LEU A 105 3.54 -4.40 -12.95
C LEU A 105 4.31 -3.84 -14.16
N ILE A 106 3.66 -3.13 -15.09
CA ILE A 106 4.35 -2.43 -16.20
C ILE A 106 5.34 -1.41 -15.66
N PHE A 107 4.95 -0.59 -14.68
CA PHE A 107 5.84 0.37 -14.04
C PHE A 107 7.00 -0.33 -13.32
N SER A 108 6.72 -1.44 -12.64
CA SER A 108 7.74 -2.27 -11.98
C SER A 108 8.75 -2.86 -12.97
N VAL A 109 8.29 -3.33 -14.13
CA VAL A 109 9.16 -3.85 -15.20
C VAL A 109 10.04 -2.73 -15.76
N TYR A 110 9.50 -1.54 -15.98
CA TYR A 110 10.29 -0.39 -16.40
C TYR A 110 11.42 -0.08 -15.40
N LEU A 111 11.10 -0.06 -14.09
CA LEU A 111 12.11 0.20 -13.06
C LEU A 111 13.20 -0.89 -13.02
N ILE A 112 12.82 -2.18 -13.19
CA ILE A 112 13.82 -3.26 -13.31
C ILE A 112 14.74 -3.05 -14.50
N LEU A 113 14.17 -2.77 -15.66
CA LEU A 113 14.98 -2.60 -16.88
C LEU A 113 15.95 -1.43 -16.77
N LYS A 114 15.56 -0.38 -16.04
CA LYS A 114 16.39 0.81 -15.84
C LYS A 114 17.45 0.62 -14.77
N TYR A 115 17.09 0.06 -13.61
CA TYR A 115 17.96 -0.01 -12.43
C TYR A 115 18.61 -1.38 -12.22
N GLN A 116 18.18 -2.42 -12.97
CA GLN A 116 18.68 -3.81 -12.89
C GLN A 116 18.53 -4.44 -11.48
N VAL A 117 17.52 -3.99 -10.71
CA VAL A 117 17.26 -4.45 -9.34
C VAL A 117 15.96 -5.24 -9.27
N GLY A 118 16.04 -6.52 -8.96
CA GLY A 118 14.89 -7.44 -8.95
C GLY A 118 13.79 -7.09 -7.94
N TRP A 119 14.10 -6.35 -6.89
CA TRP A 119 13.14 -5.94 -5.87
C TRP A 119 12.00 -5.09 -6.40
N TYR A 120 12.21 -4.33 -7.48
CA TYR A 120 11.17 -3.49 -8.09
C TYR A 120 9.97 -4.26 -8.65
N ILE A 121 10.10 -5.57 -8.92
CA ILE A 121 8.96 -6.42 -9.30
C ILE A 121 8.58 -7.38 -8.20
N PHE A 122 9.56 -7.91 -7.45
CA PHE A 122 9.30 -8.88 -6.40
C PHE A 122 8.37 -8.33 -5.32
N MET A 123 8.64 -7.12 -4.80
CA MET A 123 7.80 -6.48 -3.77
C MET A 123 6.37 -6.18 -4.25
N PRO A 124 6.15 -5.51 -5.40
CA PRO A 124 4.82 -5.33 -5.97
C PRO A 124 4.07 -6.64 -6.20
N PHE A 125 4.71 -7.65 -6.75
CA PHE A 125 4.11 -8.96 -6.97
C PHE A 125 3.68 -9.62 -5.66
N CYS A 126 4.54 -9.63 -4.64
CA CYS A 126 4.20 -10.14 -3.31
C CYS A 126 3.05 -9.36 -2.67
N ALA A 127 3.03 -8.04 -2.81
CA ALA A 127 1.95 -7.20 -2.28
C ALA A 127 0.60 -7.51 -2.95
N ILE A 128 0.57 -7.65 -4.28
CA ILE A 128 -0.63 -8.02 -5.04
C ILE A 128 -1.15 -9.39 -4.57
N LEU A 129 -0.26 -10.39 -4.49
CA LEU A 129 -0.61 -11.73 -4.06
C LEU A 129 -1.14 -11.74 -2.63
N LEU A 130 -0.46 -11.03 -1.71
CA LEU A 130 -0.83 -11.00 -0.30
C LEU A 130 -2.16 -10.27 -0.07
N LEU A 131 -2.45 -9.19 -0.80
CA LEU A 131 -3.75 -8.52 -0.76
C LEU A 131 -4.88 -9.40 -1.29
N TYR A 132 -4.63 -10.20 -2.33
CA TYR A 132 -5.60 -11.19 -2.81
C TYR A 132 -5.86 -12.28 -1.76
N VAL A 133 -4.80 -12.89 -1.21
CA VAL A 133 -4.88 -13.90 -0.15
C VAL A 133 -5.57 -13.35 1.10
N TYR A 134 -5.23 -12.13 1.49
CA TYR A 134 -5.90 -11.42 2.57
C TYR A 134 -7.41 -11.31 2.32
N SER A 135 -7.81 -10.78 1.17
CA SER A 135 -9.23 -10.59 0.86
C SER A 135 -10.01 -11.90 0.82
N ARG A 136 -9.40 -13.00 0.33
CA ARG A 136 -10.06 -14.29 0.17
C ARG A 136 -10.17 -15.11 1.46
N TRP A 137 -9.11 -15.09 2.29
CA TRP A 137 -8.99 -16.02 3.42
C TRP A 137 -8.65 -15.35 4.75
N LEU A 138 -7.65 -14.44 4.78
CA LEU A 138 -7.06 -13.99 6.04
C LEU A 138 -7.97 -13.04 6.82
N LYS A 139 -8.71 -12.18 6.14
CA LYS A 139 -9.63 -11.22 6.79
C LYS A 139 -10.76 -11.87 7.59
N LYS A 140 -11.11 -13.13 7.27
CA LYS A 140 -12.12 -13.89 8.02
C LYS A 140 -11.60 -14.48 9.32
N LYS A 141 -10.28 -14.46 9.52
CA LYS A 141 -9.63 -14.96 10.71
C LYS A 141 -9.46 -13.83 11.72
N PHE A 142 -10.08 -13.96 12.88
CA PHE A 142 -9.98 -12.99 13.95
C PHE A 142 -8.51 -12.58 14.19
N PHE A 143 -8.27 -11.27 14.25
CA PHE A 143 -6.97 -10.63 14.48
C PHE A 143 -5.90 -10.83 13.38
N ILE A 144 -5.82 -12.00 12.71
CA ILE A 144 -4.79 -12.27 11.69
C ILE A 144 -4.94 -11.32 10.49
N GLY A 145 -6.17 -11.04 10.08
CA GLY A 145 -6.44 -10.09 8.99
C GLY A 145 -5.89 -8.70 9.32
N ASN A 146 -6.17 -8.20 10.51
CA ASN A 146 -5.74 -6.87 10.96
C ASN A 146 -4.22 -6.79 11.05
N LEU A 147 -3.58 -7.85 11.56
CA LEU A 147 -2.13 -7.96 11.64
C LEU A 147 -1.47 -7.91 10.25
N VAL A 148 -2.00 -8.64 9.27
CA VAL A 148 -1.46 -8.67 7.90
C VAL A 148 -1.54 -7.31 7.22
N ILE A 149 -2.67 -6.60 7.33
CA ILE A 149 -2.81 -5.25 6.76
C ILE A 149 -1.88 -4.27 7.46
N ALA A 150 -1.79 -4.33 8.78
CA ALA A 150 -0.87 -3.48 9.54
C ALA A 150 0.60 -3.72 9.16
N LEU A 151 1.01 -5.00 8.99
CA LEU A 151 2.34 -5.36 8.52
C LEU A 151 2.62 -4.84 7.11
N LEU A 152 1.67 -4.99 6.18
CA LEU A 152 1.82 -4.46 4.82
C LEU A 152 2.06 -2.94 4.82
N CYS A 153 1.31 -2.20 5.64
CA CYS A 153 1.47 -0.75 5.76
C CYS A 153 2.81 -0.37 6.41
N GLY A 154 3.27 -1.13 7.41
CA GLY A 154 4.59 -0.92 8.00
C GLY A 154 5.73 -1.18 7.00
N VAL A 155 5.65 -2.31 6.29
CA VAL A 155 6.65 -2.71 5.28
C VAL A 155 6.72 -1.70 4.13
N LEU A 156 5.59 -1.07 3.76
CA LEU A 156 5.59 -0.03 2.72
C LEU A 156 6.56 1.10 3.04
N GLY A 157 6.61 1.57 4.30
CA GLY A 157 7.58 2.56 4.74
C GLY A 157 9.03 2.08 4.57
N LEU A 158 9.30 0.81 4.89
CA LEU A 158 10.63 0.21 4.72
C LEU A 158 11.04 0.10 3.25
N VAL A 159 10.11 -0.15 2.33
CA VAL A 159 10.42 -0.23 0.88
C VAL A 159 11.07 1.06 0.39
N GLY A 160 10.58 2.22 0.82
CA GLY A 160 11.19 3.50 0.47
C GLY A 160 12.65 3.64 0.93
N PHE A 161 12.97 3.15 2.13
CA PHE A 161 14.35 3.12 2.62
C PHE A 161 15.19 2.07 1.90
N TRP A 162 14.63 0.87 1.67
CA TRP A 162 15.32 -0.24 1.02
C TRP A 162 15.83 0.11 -0.38
N VAL A 163 15.02 0.81 -1.15
CA VAL A 163 15.38 1.24 -2.51
C VAL A 163 16.62 2.13 -2.55
N GLU A 164 16.91 2.85 -1.47
CA GLU A 164 18.06 3.73 -1.35
C GLU A 164 19.26 3.10 -0.61
N MET A 165 19.08 1.89 -0.03
CA MET A 165 20.10 1.26 0.81
C MET A 165 21.39 0.92 0.04
N ASP A 166 21.30 0.56 -1.23
CA ASP A 166 22.49 0.22 -2.04
C ASP A 166 23.46 1.39 -2.12
N ASN A 167 22.95 2.63 -2.25
CA ASN A 167 23.80 3.81 -2.22
C ASN A 167 24.31 4.13 -0.80
N ILE A 168 23.47 3.94 0.21
CA ILE A 168 23.86 4.17 1.61
C ILE A 168 25.01 3.26 2.01
N HIS A 169 25.01 1.98 1.60
CA HIS A 169 26.11 1.06 1.87
C HIS A 169 27.39 1.38 1.09
N THR A 170 27.27 1.99 -0.07
CA THR A 170 28.44 2.37 -0.90
C THR A 170 29.14 3.62 -0.39
N ILE A 171 28.50 4.36 0.53
CA ILE A 171 29.01 5.63 1.04
C ILE A 171 29.98 5.38 2.20
N LYS A 172 31.27 5.34 1.87
CA LYS A 172 32.35 5.34 2.86
C LYS A 172 32.42 6.59 3.73
N GLU A 173 31.63 7.61 3.42
CA GLU A 173 31.64 8.92 4.06
C GLU A 173 30.55 9.07 5.14
N LEU A 174 29.53 8.18 5.20
CA LEU A 174 28.54 8.18 6.26
C LEU A 174 29.17 7.67 7.56
N SER A 175 29.06 8.46 8.61
CA SER A 175 29.48 7.99 9.92
C SER A 175 28.55 6.87 10.41
N ASP A 176 29.06 5.98 11.27
CA ASP A 176 28.23 4.93 11.90
C ASP A 176 27.03 5.53 12.62
N LYS A 177 27.14 6.76 13.13
CA LYS A 177 26.05 7.49 13.77
C LYS A 177 24.94 7.84 12.77
N ASP A 178 25.29 8.36 11.58
CA ASP A 178 24.30 8.74 10.56
C ASP A 178 23.58 7.51 10.01
N TYR A 179 24.33 6.43 9.74
CA TYR A 179 23.75 5.15 9.33
C TYR A 179 22.77 4.61 10.38
N THR A 180 23.15 4.65 11.66
CA THR A 180 22.29 4.23 12.76
C THR A 180 21.03 5.09 12.86
N MET A 181 21.13 6.40 12.66
CA MET A 181 19.95 7.30 12.66
C MET A 181 19.00 7.01 11.49
N ILE A 182 19.51 6.67 10.32
CA ILE A 182 18.67 6.24 9.17
C ILE A 182 17.91 4.97 9.53
N LEU A 183 18.58 3.97 10.14
CA LEU A 183 17.92 2.73 10.57
C LEU A 183 16.86 2.97 11.64
N TYR A 184 17.13 3.85 12.61
CA TYR A 184 16.12 4.24 13.61
C TYR A 184 14.92 4.95 12.97
N SER A 185 15.15 5.81 11.99
CA SER A 185 14.08 6.48 11.24
C SER A 185 13.21 5.49 10.50
N ALA A 186 13.82 4.51 9.80
CA ALA A 186 13.13 3.45 9.10
C ALA A 186 12.30 2.58 10.06
N GLY A 187 12.91 2.14 11.17
CA GLY A 187 12.24 1.36 12.21
C GLY A 187 11.08 2.13 12.87
N SER A 188 11.25 3.42 13.12
CA SER A 188 10.20 4.28 13.70
C SER A 188 9.00 4.41 12.75
N ILE A 189 9.23 4.63 11.46
CA ILE A 189 8.16 4.71 10.45
C ILE A 189 7.43 3.38 10.35
N PHE A 190 8.16 2.25 10.33
CA PHE A 190 7.56 0.92 10.33
C PHE A 190 6.65 0.72 11.54
N ILE A 191 7.17 0.93 12.76
CA ILE A 191 6.43 0.69 14.01
C ILE A 191 5.22 1.62 14.09
N PHE A 192 5.38 2.90 13.79
CA PHE A 192 4.30 3.86 13.85
C PHE A 192 3.19 3.54 12.85
N SER A 193 3.54 3.26 11.59
CA SER A 193 2.57 2.88 10.56
C SER A 193 1.85 1.58 10.91
N PHE A 194 2.59 0.58 11.39
CA PHE A 194 2.04 -0.69 11.84
C PHE A 194 1.03 -0.52 12.98
N LEU A 195 1.42 0.19 14.04
CA LEU A 195 0.55 0.39 15.22
C LEU A 195 -0.68 1.22 14.90
N LEU A 196 -0.52 2.27 14.08
CA LEU A 196 -1.63 3.15 13.67
C LEU A 196 -2.68 2.37 12.86
N VAL A 197 -2.23 1.58 11.90
CA VAL A 197 -3.15 0.78 11.05
C VAL A 197 -3.77 -0.35 11.86
N LEU A 198 -3.01 -1.02 12.72
CA LEU A 198 -3.54 -2.06 13.60
C LEU A 198 -4.64 -1.51 14.52
N ALA A 199 -4.39 -0.37 15.17
CA ALA A 199 -5.39 0.29 16.00
C ALA A 199 -6.66 0.66 15.20
N ARG A 200 -6.48 1.22 13.99
CA ARG A 200 -7.59 1.56 13.09
C ARG A 200 -8.44 0.34 12.72
N GLU A 201 -7.83 -0.77 12.33
CA GLU A 201 -8.56 -1.99 11.97
C GLU A 201 -9.29 -2.60 13.17
N LEU A 202 -8.67 -2.59 14.37
CA LEU A 202 -9.32 -3.05 15.60
C LEU A 202 -10.54 -2.18 15.97
N ILE A 203 -10.44 -0.85 15.87
CA ILE A 203 -11.56 0.08 16.11
C ILE A 203 -12.69 -0.22 15.12
N LYS A 204 -12.37 -0.40 13.84
CA LYS A 204 -13.36 -0.73 12.81
C LYS A 204 -14.08 -2.03 13.11
N ASP A 205 -13.38 -3.07 13.54
CA ASP A 205 -14.00 -4.34 13.93
C ASP A 205 -14.95 -4.17 15.14
N CYS A 206 -14.55 -3.35 16.11
CA CYS A 206 -15.44 -3.01 17.24
C CYS A 206 -16.69 -2.26 16.79
N GLU A 207 -16.58 -1.30 15.85
CA GLU A 207 -17.73 -0.56 15.29
C GLU A 207 -18.67 -1.49 14.52
N ASP A 208 -18.14 -2.41 13.73
CA ASP A 208 -18.93 -3.38 12.97
C ASP A 208 -19.68 -4.34 13.93
N MET A 209 -19.06 -4.80 15.03
CA MET A 209 -19.73 -5.61 16.07
C MET A 209 -20.89 -4.88 16.76
N VAL A 210 -20.74 -3.60 17.06
CA VAL A 210 -21.81 -2.79 17.69
C VAL A 210 -22.96 -2.57 16.70
N GLY A 211 -22.62 -2.34 15.42
CA GLY A 211 -23.62 -2.19 14.34
C GLY A 211 -24.47 -3.46 14.15
N ASP A 212 -23.85 -4.62 14.16
CA ASP A 212 -24.53 -5.91 13.99
C ASP A 212 -25.46 -6.23 15.19
N ARG A 213 -25.06 -5.90 16.42
CA ARG A 213 -25.90 -6.06 17.62
C ARG A 213 -27.11 -5.11 17.64
N SER A 214 -26.99 -3.92 17.05
CA SER A 214 -28.10 -2.95 16.99
C SER A 214 -29.10 -3.22 15.86
N ALA A 215 -28.74 -4.08 14.92
CA ALA A 215 -29.60 -4.47 13.79
C ALA A 215 -30.44 -5.74 14.08
N GLY A 216 -30.30 -6.38 15.27
CA GLY A 216 -31.09 -7.53 15.75
C GLY A 216 -30.45 -8.84 15.40
#